data_454384a1e89a65d7d1ec0262d81843eb
#
_entry.id   454384a1e89a65d7d1ec0262d81843eb
#
_cell.length_a   1.000
_cell.length_b   1.000
_cell.length_c   1.000
_cell.angle_alpha   90.00
_cell.angle_beta   90.00
_cell.angle_gamma   90.00
#
_symmetry.space_group_name_H-M   'P 1'
#
loop_
_entity.id
_entity.type
_entity.pdbx_description
1 polymer ?
#
loop_
_entity_poly.entity_id
_entity_poly.type
_entity_poly.pdbx_seq_one_letter_code
_entity_poly.pdbx_strand_id
1 'polypeptide(L)'
;MSSHYFDAQPTAAHRPGLVRVVLPDVYLELETDSGVFSPGRLDPGTRLLLEEAPPPPADGDLLDLGCGYGPVACVLASRAPQATVWAVDVNERARDLTARNARHAGLPNVRTATPDDPAVPGALAVIWSNPPIRVGKAALHDMLRSWLARLRPGGQACLVVGRNLGADSLHSWLEEDGWPAARIAARAGYRLLLVTNDPERT
;
A
#
# COMPACT_ATOMS: atom_id res chain seq x y z
N MET A 1 24.07 -3.83 13.76
CA MET A 1 23.10 -2.80 13.35
C MET A 1 21.93 -3.53 12.72
N SER A 2 20.72 -3.35 13.24
CA SER A 2 19.51 -3.98 12.68
C SER A 2 19.18 -3.26 11.38
N SER A 3 19.29 -3.95 10.23
CA SER A 3 18.82 -3.41 8.95
C SER A 3 17.30 -3.29 9.01
N HIS A 4 16.79 -2.06 8.93
CA HIS A 4 15.37 -1.79 8.89
C HIS A 4 14.87 -1.87 7.44
N TYR A 5 13.71 -2.50 7.22
CA TYR A 5 13.08 -2.61 5.89
C TYR A 5 12.62 -1.25 5.30
N PHE A 6 12.77 -0.16 6.06
CA PHE A 6 12.60 1.23 5.61
C PHE A 6 13.89 1.86 5.07
N ASP A 7 15.01 1.15 5.07
CA ASP A 7 16.25 1.65 4.50
C ASP A 7 16.18 1.58 2.97
N ALA A 8 16.62 2.64 2.30
CA ALA A 8 16.64 2.70 0.84
C ALA A 8 17.45 1.54 0.23
N GLN A 9 18.51 1.10 0.91
CA GLN A 9 19.35 -0.04 0.54
C GLN A 9 19.50 -0.98 1.75
N PRO A 10 18.66 -2.02 1.87
CA PRO A 10 18.77 -2.95 2.99
C PRO A 10 20.05 -3.76 2.92
N THR A 11 20.81 -3.77 4.02
CA THR A 11 22.06 -4.53 4.15
C THR A 11 21.84 -6.01 4.51
N ALA A 12 20.60 -6.43 4.66
CA ALA A 12 20.24 -7.81 4.98
C ALA A 12 20.69 -8.77 3.88
N ALA A 13 21.34 -9.88 4.25
CA ALA A 13 21.73 -10.93 3.30
C ALA A 13 20.48 -11.48 2.59
N HIS A 14 20.59 -11.80 1.31
CA HIS A 14 19.48 -12.36 0.53
C HIS A 14 19.02 -13.71 1.12
N ARG A 15 17.72 -13.84 1.33
CA ARG A 15 17.04 -15.08 1.71
C ARG A 15 15.73 -15.15 0.93
N PRO A 16 15.78 -15.58 -0.35
CA PRO A 16 14.60 -15.68 -1.19
C PRO A 16 13.53 -16.59 -0.58
N GLY A 17 12.30 -16.22 -0.75
CA GLY A 17 11.13 -16.99 -0.32
C GLY A 17 9.98 -16.82 -1.31
N LEU A 18 8.89 -17.54 -1.06
CA LEU A 18 7.68 -17.47 -1.86
C LEU A 18 6.47 -17.27 -0.95
N VAL A 19 5.60 -16.34 -1.31
CA VAL A 19 4.33 -16.10 -0.62
C VAL A 19 3.18 -16.29 -1.61
N ARG A 20 2.15 -17.05 -1.19
CA ARG A 20 0.92 -17.23 -1.95
C ARG A 20 -0.14 -16.25 -1.46
N VAL A 21 -0.69 -15.48 -2.39
CA VAL A 21 -1.89 -14.66 -2.20
C VAL A 21 -3.06 -15.44 -2.78
N VAL A 22 -3.95 -15.86 -1.90
CA VAL A 22 -5.14 -16.65 -2.28
C VAL A 22 -6.37 -15.86 -1.82
N LEU A 23 -7.09 -15.30 -2.80
CA LEU A 23 -8.33 -14.55 -2.63
C LEU A 23 -9.41 -15.22 -3.51
N PRO A 24 -10.70 -14.92 -3.30
CA PRO A 24 -11.77 -15.52 -4.12
C PRO A 24 -11.64 -15.25 -5.63
N ASP A 25 -11.03 -14.12 -5.99
CA ASP A 25 -10.91 -13.59 -7.36
C ASP A 25 -9.48 -13.57 -7.89
N VAL A 26 -8.46 -13.76 -7.04
CA VAL A 26 -7.05 -13.62 -7.42
C VAL A 26 -6.20 -14.71 -6.76
N TYR A 27 -5.38 -15.39 -7.57
CA TYR A 27 -4.31 -16.27 -7.09
C TYR A 27 -2.97 -15.80 -7.63
N LEU A 28 -2.02 -15.54 -6.73
CA LEU A 28 -0.66 -15.11 -7.08
C LEU A 28 0.38 -15.87 -6.26
N GLU A 29 1.50 -16.21 -6.89
CA GLU A 29 2.73 -16.63 -6.22
C GLU A 29 3.76 -15.53 -6.37
N LEU A 30 4.18 -14.96 -5.24
CA LEU A 30 5.06 -13.79 -5.21
C LEU A 30 6.38 -14.14 -4.55
N GLU A 31 7.48 -13.82 -5.24
CA GLU A 31 8.81 -13.87 -4.67
C GLU A 31 8.94 -12.83 -3.56
N THR A 32 9.67 -13.19 -2.52
CA THR A 32 9.99 -12.31 -1.41
C THR A 32 11.44 -12.52 -0.98
N ASP A 33 11.96 -11.64 -0.13
CA ASP A 33 13.32 -11.73 0.37
C ASP A 33 13.41 -11.14 1.78
N SER A 34 14.50 -11.43 2.49
CA SER A 34 14.85 -10.69 3.70
C SER A 34 15.08 -9.21 3.39
N GLY A 35 14.87 -8.33 4.36
CA GLY A 35 15.00 -6.88 4.18
C GLY A 35 13.79 -6.20 3.54
N VAL A 36 12.70 -6.96 3.29
CA VAL A 36 11.39 -6.41 2.93
C VAL A 36 10.36 -6.75 4.02
N PHE A 37 9.22 -6.06 3.99
CA PHE A 37 8.16 -6.30 4.97
C PHE A 37 7.54 -7.69 4.80
N SER A 38 7.35 -8.43 5.93
CA SER A 38 6.67 -9.74 6.01
C SER A 38 7.17 -10.80 5.01
N PRO A 39 8.47 -11.15 5.00
CA PRO A 39 9.05 -11.95 3.92
C PRO A 39 8.63 -13.43 3.90
N GLY A 40 7.95 -13.94 4.93
CA GLY A 40 7.60 -15.37 5.02
C GLY A 40 6.12 -15.68 4.80
N ARG A 41 5.25 -14.68 4.79
CA ARG A 41 3.79 -14.84 4.65
C ARG A 41 3.12 -13.54 4.27
N LEU A 42 1.91 -13.64 3.70
CA LEU A 42 1.05 -12.45 3.56
C LEU A 42 0.68 -11.90 4.94
N ASP A 43 1.02 -10.64 5.18
CA ASP A 43 0.69 -9.96 6.44
C ASP A 43 -0.82 -9.96 6.68
N PRO A 44 -1.29 -10.23 7.92
CA PRO A 44 -2.73 -10.26 8.21
C PRO A 44 -3.45 -8.93 7.96
N GLY A 45 -2.78 -7.78 8.15
CA GLY A 45 -3.33 -6.47 7.82
C GLY A 45 -3.46 -6.30 6.31
N THR A 46 -2.41 -6.64 5.56
CA THR A 46 -2.47 -6.64 4.09
C THR A 46 -3.57 -7.57 3.58
N ARG A 47 -3.74 -8.77 4.16
CA ARG A 47 -4.85 -9.66 3.82
C ARG A 47 -6.21 -8.99 4.05
N LEU A 48 -6.42 -8.34 5.20
CA LEU A 48 -7.65 -7.62 5.50
C LEU A 48 -7.93 -6.51 4.47
N LEU A 49 -6.91 -5.75 4.09
CA LEU A 49 -6.99 -4.73 3.05
C LEU A 49 -7.46 -5.33 1.72
N LEU A 50 -6.82 -6.42 1.27
CA LEU A 50 -7.12 -7.07 0.00
C LEU A 50 -8.52 -7.71 -0.07
N GLU A 51 -9.04 -8.17 1.08
CA GLU A 51 -10.35 -8.84 1.17
C GLU A 51 -11.52 -7.86 1.36
N GLU A 52 -11.31 -6.73 2.05
CA GLU A 52 -12.39 -5.86 2.52
C GLU A 52 -12.40 -4.45 1.90
N ALA A 53 -11.33 -4.05 1.20
CA ALA A 53 -11.32 -2.76 0.51
C ALA A 53 -12.37 -2.76 -0.63
N PRO A 54 -13.03 -1.62 -0.88
CA PRO A 54 -13.91 -1.49 -2.03
C PRO A 54 -13.18 -1.84 -3.32
N PRO A 55 -13.86 -2.42 -4.32
CA PRO A 55 -13.25 -2.69 -5.62
C PRO A 55 -12.59 -1.42 -6.19
N PRO A 56 -11.36 -1.51 -6.73
CA PRO A 56 -10.75 -0.36 -7.39
C PRO A 56 -11.54 0.03 -8.66
N PRO A 57 -11.47 1.31 -9.09
CA PRO A 57 -12.02 1.70 -10.38
C PRO A 57 -11.31 0.96 -11.52
N ALA A 58 -12.02 0.76 -12.62
CA ALA A 58 -11.51 -0.03 -13.75
C ALA A 58 -10.31 0.63 -14.45
N ASP A 59 -10.18 1.95 -14.35
CA ASP A 59 -9.18 2.79 -15.02
C ASP A 59 -8.62 3.88 -14.10
N GLY A 60 -7.65 4.64 -14.61
CA GLY A 60 -6.97 5.72 -13.91
C GLY A 60 -5.68 5.26 -13.22
N ASP A 61 -5.15 6.13 -12.37
CA ASP A 61 -3.92 5.87 -11.63
C ASP A 61 -4.24 5.41 -10.21
N LEU A 62 -3.77 4.22 -9.86
CA LEU A 62 -3.91 3.58 -8.54
C LEU A 62 -2.54 3.51 -7.87
N LEU A 63 -2.50 3.63 -6.56
CA LEU A 63 -1.25 3.61 -5.80
C LEU A 63 -1.25 2.53 -4.72
N ASP A 64 -0.20 1.71 -4.70
CA ASP A 64 0.24 0.92 -3.56
C ASP A 64 1.37 1.67 -2.84
N LEU A 65 1.07 2.28 -1.69
CA LEU A 65 2.02 3.08 -0.92
C LEU A 65 2.71 2.22 0.15
N GLY A 66 4.01 2.01 -0.01
CA GLY A 66 4.80 1.07 0.78
C GLY A 66 4.65 -0.36 0.24
N CYS A 67 4.96 -0.55 -1.04
CA CYS A 67 4.58 -1.77 -1.78
C CYS A 67 5.24 -3.06 -1.29
N GLY A 68 6.39 -3.00 -0.61
CA GLY A 68 7.13 -4.18 -0.18
C GLY A 68 7.48 -5.08 -1.36
N TYR A 69 7.11 -6.37 -1.30
CA TYR A 69 7.28 -7.30 -2.42
C TYR A 69 6.09 -7.33 -3.40
N GLY A 70 5.12 -6.41 -3.28
CA GLY A 70 4.08 -6.10 -4.26
C GLY A 70 2.75 -6.83 -4.12
N PRO A 71 2.33 -7.37 -2.97
CA PRO A 71 1.06 -8.08 -2.87
C PRO A 71 -0.15 -7.18 -3.18
N VAL A 72 -0.14 -5.94 -2.72
CA VAL A 72 -1.22 -4.98 -2.97
C VAL A 72 -1.19 -4.52 -4.43
N ALA A 73 -0.03 -4.12 -4.95
CA ALA A 73 0.12 -3.68 -6.33
C ALA A 73 -0.33 -4.75 -7.34
N CYS A 74 0.08 -6.02 -7.14
CA CYS A 74 -0.30 -7.11 -8.04
C CYS A 74 -1.80 -7.42 -7.97
N VAL A 75 -2.43 -7.36 -6.81
CA VAL A 75 -3.89 -7.55 -6.69
C VAL A 75 -4.65 -6.39 -7.33
N LEU A 76 -4.24 -5.12 -7.08
CA LEU A 76 -4.83 -3.96 -7.75
C LEU A 76 -4.75 -4.10 -9.28
N ALA A 77 -3.58 -4.47 -9.80
CA ALA A 77 -3.34 -4.63 -11.23
C ALA A 77 -4.18 -5.75 -11.85
N SER A 78 -4.37 -6.86 -11.12
CA SER A 78 -5.23 -7.97 -11.54
C SER A 78 -6.70 -7.55 -11.60
N ARG A 79 -7.18 -6.76 -10.62
CA ARG A 79 -8.56 -6.29 -10.52
C ARG A 79 -8.90 -5.15 -11.48
N ALA A 80 -7.90 -4.35 -11.85
CA ALA A 80 -8.06 -3.17 -12.71
C ALA A 80 -7.04 -3.20 -13.87
N PRO A 81 -7.20 -4.10 -14.86
CA PRO A 81 -6.22 -4.30 -15.93
C PRO A 81 -6.09 -3.09 -16.88
N GLN A 82 -7.04 -2.16 -16.89
CA GLN A 82 -6.98 -0.93 -17.68
C GLN A 82 -6.37 0.26 -16.90
N ALA A 83 -6.21 0.13 -15.57
CA ALA A 83 -5.60 1.14 -14.73
C ALA A 83 -4.06 1.05 -14.77
N THR A 84 -3.38 2.14 -14.48
CA THR A 84 -1.95 2.11 -14.13
C THR A 84 -1.81 1.96 -12.62
N VAL A 85 -1.06 0.97 -12.16
CA VAL A 85 -0.78 0.76 -10.73
C VAL A 85 0.64 1.20 -10.41
N TRP A 86 0.75 2.25 -9.62
CA TRP A 86 2.02 2.74 -9.10
C TRP A 86 2.33 2.04 -7.79
N ALA A 87 3.46 1.33 -7.74
CA ALA A 87 3.96 0.66 -6.56
C ALA A 87 5.16 1.44 -6.01
N VAL A 88 4.92 2.18 -4.92
CA VAL A 88 5.89 3.10 -4.36
C VAL A 88 6.50 2.54 -3.09
N ASP A 89 7.84 2.54 -3.01
CA ASP A 89 8.58 2.19 -1.80
C ASP A 89 9.94 2.92 -1.77
N VAL A 90 10.42 3.26 -0.58
CA VAL A 90 11.79 3.79 -0.39
C VAL A 90 12.84 2.72 -0.64
N ASN A 91 12.52 1.47 -0.33
CA ASN A 91 13.40 0.31 -0.38
C ASN A 91 13.54 -0.19 -1.84
N GLU A 92 14.76 -0.12 -2.38
CA GLU A 92 15.09 -0.57 -3.75
C GLU A 92 14.77 -2.06 -3.95
N ARG A 93 15.12 -2.93 -2.99
CA ARG A 93 14.83 -4.36 -3.05
C ARG A 93 13.33 -4.64 -3.11
N ALA A 94 12.50 -3.85 -2.41
CA ALA A 94 11.05 -3.94 -2.46
C ALA A 94 10.53 -3.64 -3.87
N ARG A 95 10.99 -2.53 -4.47
CA ARG A 95 10.60 -2.16 -5.83
C ARG A 95 11.02 -3.19 -6.87
N ASP A 96 12.24 -3.74 -6.76
CA ASP A 96 12.75 -4.80 -7.65
C ASP A 96 11.93 -6.08 -7.55
N LEU A 97 11.58 -6.50 -6.32
CA LEU A 97 10.73 -7.65 -6.08
C LEU A 97 9.33 -7.42 -6.68
N THR A 98 8.74 -6.26 -6.43
CA THR A 98 7.44 -5.90 -7.01
C THR A 98 7.46 -5.94 -8.53
N ALA A 99 8.47 -5.36 -9.18
CA ALA A 99 8.62 -5.37 -10.62
C ALA A 99 8.79 -6.78 -11.20
N ARG A 100 9.55 -7.67 -10.52
CA ARG A 100 9.69 -9.07 -10.93
C ARG A 100 8.37 -9.83 -10.76
N ASN A 101 7.71 -9.68 -9.63
CA ASN A 101 6.44 -10.33 -9.33
C ASN A 101 5.35 -9.92 -10.33
N ALA A 102 5.24 -8.64 -10.64
CA ALA A 102 4.32 -8.14 -11.65
C ALA A 102 4.57 -8.76 -13.03
N ARG A 103 5.84 -8.84 -13.45
CA ARG A 103 6.20 -9.48 -14.73
C ARG A 103 5.86 -10.97 -14.75
N HIS A 104 6.20 -11.72 -13.68
CA HIS A 104 5.91 -13.15 -13.58
C HIS A 104 4.40 -13.43 -13.56
N ALA A 105 3.62 -12.53 -12.96
CA ALA A 105 2.16 -12.62 -12.93
C ALA A 105 1.48 -12.10 -14.22
N GLY A 106 2.24 -11.60 -15.22
CA GLY A 106 1.68 -11.07 -16.45
C GLY A 106 0.90 -9.76 -16.27
N LEU A 107 1.35 -8.90 -15.36
CA LEU A 107 0.70 -7.63 -15.00
C LEU A 107 1.50 -6.43 -15.56
N PRO A 108 1.36 -6.08 -16.85
CA PRO A 108 2.15 -5.04 -17.51
C PRO A 108 1.77 -3.62 -17.06
N ASN A 109 0.68 -3.46 -16.34
CA ASN A 109 0.15 -2.21 -15.85
C ASN A 109 0.71 -1.79 -14.47
N VAL A 110 1.65 -2.55 -13.88
CA VAL A 110 2.37 -2.15 -12.67
C VAL A 110 3.63 -1.37 -13.00
N ARG A 111 3.84 -0.25 -12.32
CA ARG A 111 5.02 0.62 -12.39
C ARG A 111 5.58 0.83 -10.99
N THR A 112 6.86 0.56 -10.80
CA THR A 112 7.54 0.81 -9.52
C THR A 112 8.20 2.19 -9.52
N ALA A 113 8.14 2.90 -8.40
CA ALA A 113 8.70 4.25 -8.26
C ALA A 113 9.23 4.51 -6.84
N THR A 114 10.10 5.50 -6.71
CA THR A 114 10.44 6.10 -5.41
C THR A 114 9.37 7.11 -4.99
N PRO A 115 9.30 7.48 -3.69
CA PRO A 115 8.30 8.46 -3.25
C PRO A 115 8.42 9.85 -3.88
N ASP A 116 9.61 10.21 -4.34
CA ASP A 116 9.97 11.49 -4.97
C ASP A 116 10.00 11.43 -6.50
N ASP A 117 9.64 10.29 -7.12
CA ASP A 117 9.62 10.15 -8.57
C ASP A 117 8.54 11.06 -9.17
N PRO A 118 8.93 12.03 -10.03
CA PRO A 118 7.99 12.96 -10.65
C PRO A 118 7.03 12.31 -11.65
N ALA A 119 7.30 11.07 -12.06
CA ALA A 119 6.41 10.31 -12.92
C ALA A 119 5.11 9.86 -12.22
N VAL A 120 5.11 9.77 -10.88
CA VAL A 120 3.90 9.41 -10.13
C VAL A 120 2.91 10.57 -10.15
N PRO A 121 1.70 10.37 -10.71
CA PRO A 121 0.76 11.48 -10.96
C PRO A 121 0.19 12.07 -9.66
N GLY A 122 -0.30 13.31 -9.77
CA GLY A 122 -0.97 14.06 -8.71
C GLY A 122 -2.49 13.93 -8.69
N ALA A 123 -3.08 12.99 -9.45
CA ALA A 123 -4.54 12.81 -9.56
C ALA A 123 -4.91 11.32 -9.42
N LEU A 124 -4.54 10.74 -8.27
CA LEU A 124 -4.73 9.32 -7.97
C LEU A 124 -6.22 9.02 -7.72
N ALA A 125 -6.72 7.96 -8.33
CA ALA A 125 -8.08 7.48 -8.10
C ALA A 125 -8.18 6.71 -6.78
N VAL A 126 -7.15 5.91 -6.45
CA VAL A 126 -7.09 5.09 -5.24
C VAL A 126 -5.68 5.08 -4.68
N ILE A 127 -5.59 5.09 -3.35
CA ILE A 127 -4.38 4.78 -2.60
C ILE A 127 -4.68 3.61 -1.66
N TRP A 128 -3.96 2.49 -1.79
CA TRP A 128 -3.98 1.42 -0.80
C TRP A 128 -2.66 1.37 -0.07
N SER A 129 -2.69 1.17 1.26
CA SER A 129 -1.47 1.12 2.05
C SER A 129 -1.62 0.27 3.31
N ASN A 130 -0.58 -0.46 3.61
CA ASN A 130 -0.25 -0.93 4.96
C ASN A 130 0.92 -0.07 5.46
N PRO A 131 0.63 1.13 6.00
CA PRO A 131 1.65 2.16 6.16
C PRO A 131 2.70 1.82 7.22
N PRO A 132 3.91 2.37 7.12
CA PRO A 132 5.02 2.11 8.01
C PRO A 132 4.86 2.81 9.37
N ILE A 133 4.00 2.31 10.25
CA ILE A 133 3.70 2.94 11.55
C ILE A 133 4.96 3.14 12.43
N ARG A 134 5.98 2.31 12.25
CA ARG A 134 7.21 2.34 13.06
C ARG A 134 8.15 3.52 12.75
N VAL A 135 7.90 4.29 11.70
CA VAL A 135 8.67 5.51 11.39
C VAL A 135 8.41 6.64 12.39
N GLY A 136 7.40 6.48 13.24
CA GLY A 136 6.96 7.48 14.21
C GLY A 136 5.76 8.29 13.71
N LYS A 137 5.00 8.83 14.66
CA LYS A 137 3.70 9.45 14.41
C LYS A 137 3.81 10.67 13.48
N ALA A 138 4.77 11.57 13.71
CA ALA A 138 4.95 12.77 12.90
C ALA A 138 5.30 12.43 11.44
N ALA A 139 6.29 11.57 11.22
CA ALA A 139 6.70 11.17 9.87
C ALA A 139 5.58 10.43 9.12
N LEU A 140 4.78 9.59 9.82
CA LEU A 140 3.61 8.95 9.23
C LEU A 140 2.57 9.98 8.79
N HIS A 141 2.25 10.96 9.64
CA HIS A 141 1.29 12.01 9.35
C HIS A 141 1.72 12.86 8.14
N ASP A 142 2.99 13.28 8.10
CA ASP A 142 3.54 14.07 6.99
C ASP A 142 3.51 13.29 5.67
N MET A 143 3.88 12.00 5.72
CA MET A 143 3.77 11.12 4.56
C MET A 143 2.31 11.02 4.09
N LEU A 144 1.36 10.75 4.97
CA LEU A 144 -0.04 10.61 4.61
C LEU A 144 -0.62 11.92 4.07
N ARG A 145 -0.32 13.08 4.67
CA ARG A 145 -0.73 14.40 4.11
C ARG A 145 -0.27 14.56 2.67
N SER A 146 1.01 14.29 2.42
CA SER A 146 1.60 14.43 1.09
C SER A 146 0.92 13.53 0.05
N TRP A 147 0.58 12.30 0.42
CA TRP A 147 -0.02 11.36 -0.51
C TRP A 147 -1.53 11.52 -0.64
N LEU A 148 -2.26 11.79 0.43
CA LEU A 148 -3.70 12.04 0.38
C LEU A 148 -4.02 13.29 -0.43
N ALA A 149 -3.18 14.32 -0.39
CA ALA A 149 -3.31 15.51 -1.23
C ALA A 149 -3.21 15.22 -2.74
N ARG A 150 -2.71 14.04 -3.13
CA ARG A 150 -2.67 13.58 -4.54
C ARG A 150 -3.93 12.80 -4.95
N LEU A 151 -4.88 12.57 -4.07
CA LEU A 151 -6.16 11.98 -4.46
C LEU A 151 -6.95 12.98 -5.32
N ARG A 152 -7.47 12.50 -6.45
CA ARG A 152 -8.43 13.28 -7.23
C ARG A 152 -9.72 13.52 -6.43
N PRO A 153 -10.54 14.52 -6.76
CA PRO A 153 -11.87 14.67 -6.17
C PRO A 153 -12.68 13.37 -6.29
N GLY A 154 -13.27 12.91 -5.19
CA GLY A 154 -13.94 11.60 -5.06
C GLY A 154 -13.00 10.38 -5.02
N GLY A 155 -11.68 10.58 -5.07
CA GLY A 155 -10.69 9.51 -4.87
C GLY A 155 -10.69 8.99 -3.44
N GLN A 156 -10.21 7.77 -3.25
CA GLN A 156 -10.27 7.07 -1.98
C GLN A 156 -8.91 6.52 -1.54
N ALA A 157 -8.66 6.52 -0.24
CA ALA A 157 -7.53 5.78 0.33
C ALA A 157 -8.00 4.71 1.30
N CYS A 158 -7.47 3.49 1.18
CA CYS A 158 -7.67 2.39 2.12
C CYS A 158 -6.38 2.17 2.91
N LEU A 159 -6.43 2.43 4.21
CA LEU A 159 -5.29 2.33 5.11
C LEU A 159 -5.54 1.22 6.13
N VAL A 160 -4.70 0.19 6.14
CA VAL A 160 -4.79 -0.87 7.15
C VAL A 160 -3.78 -0.64 8.26
N VAL A 161 -4.25 -0.63 9.51
CA VAL A 161 -3.42 -0.32 10.69
C VAL A 161 -3.72 -1.27 11.83
N GLY A 162 -2.68 -1.75 12.49
CA GLY A 162 -2.81 -2.54 13.72
C GLY A 162 -3.45 -1.72 14.85
N ARG A 163 -4.45 -2.29 15.54
CA ARG A 163 -5.10 -1.65 16.68
C ARG A 163 -4.09 -1.16 17.72
N ASN A 164 -3.15 -2.02 18.09
CA ASN A 164 -2.12 -1.72 19.09
C ASN A 164 -0.99 -0.81 18.54
N LEU A 165 -1.03 -0.48 17.25
CA LEU A 165 -0.08 0.40 16.58
C LEU A 165 -0.67 1.80 16.32
N GLY A 166 -1.81 2.12 16.94
CA GLY A 166 -2.39 3.47 16.90
C GLY A 166 -3.50 3.66 15.85
N ALA A 167 -4.21 2.60 15.46
CA ALA A 167 -5.31 2.71 14.48
C ALA A 167 -6.38 3.74 14.87
N ASP A 168 -6.78 3.79 16.16
CA ASP A 168 -7.76 4.77 16.63
C ASP A 168 -7.20 6.19 16.62
N SER A 169 -5.94 6.36 17.04
CA SER A 169 -5.25 7.66 16.99
C SER A 169 -5.07 8.17 15.56
N LEU A 170 -4.80 7.27 14.61
CA LEU A 170 -4.71 7.64 13.19
C LEU A 170 -6.07 8.06 12.65
N HIS A 171 -7.13 7.34 12.98
CA HIS A 171 -8.49 7.69 12.58
C HIS A 171 -8.87 9.09 13.06
N SER A 172 -8.73 9.38 14.38
CA SER A 172 -9.00 10.71 14.93
C SER A 172 -8.17 11.80 14.26
N TRP A 173 -6.87 11.53 14.03
CA TRP A 173 -6.01 12.50 13.37
C TRP A 173 -6.44 12.79 11.91
N LEU A 174 -6.86 11.78 11.15
CA LEU A 174 -7.37 11.98 9.79
C LEU A 174 -8.56 12.94 9.78
N GLU A 175 -9.52 12.73 10.70
CA GLU A 175 -10.69 13.60 10.83
C GLU A 175 -10.30 15.02 11.27
N GLU A 176 -9.41 15.17 12.24
CA GLU A 176 -8.87 16.46 12.71
C GLU A 176 -8.12 17.20 11.60
N ASP A 177 -7.40 16.48 10.72
CA ASP A 177 -6.67 17.02 9.57
C ASP A 177 -7.61 17.29 8.38
N GLY A 178 -8.93 17.10 8.57
CA GLY A 178 -9.98 17.37 7.62
C GLY A 178 -10.18 16.27 6.56
N TRP A 179 -9.67 15.05 6.75
CA TRP A 179 -9.91 13.92 5.88
C TRP A 179 -11.09 13.08 6.41
N PRO A 180 -12.26 13.06 5.75
CA PRO A 180 -13.34 12.16 6.12
C PRO A 180 -12.87 10.72 6.13
N ALA A 181 -12.93 10.07 7.28
CA ALA A 181 -12.43 8.72 7.47
C ALA A 181 -13.50 7.83 8.12
N ALA A 182 -13.64 6.61 7.62
CA ALA A 182 -14.54 5.61 8.17
C ALA A 182 -13.80 4.29 8.42
N ARG A 183 -14.08 3.64 9.53
CA ARG A 183 -13.63 2.26 9.75
C ARG A 183 -14.58 1.31 9.06
N ILE A 184 -14.16 0.71 7.94
CA ILE A 184 -14.99 -0.17 7.12
C ILE A 184 -14.84 -1.65 7.48
N ALA A 185 -13.71 -2.04 8.10
CA ALA A 185 -13.50 -3.42 8.58
C ALA A 185 -12.57 -3.47 9.80
N ALA A 186 -12.71 -4.56 10.58
CA ALA A 186 -11.81 -4.88 11.68
C ALA A 186 -11.70 -6.40 11.86
N ARG A 187 -10.46 -6.94 11.79
CA ARG A 187 -10.19 -8.38 11.96
C ARG A 187 -8.75 -8.62 12.40
N ALA A 188 -8.51 -9.67 13.15
CA ALA A 188 -7.18 -10.13 13.59
C ALA A 188 -6.30 -9.03 14.24
N GLY A 189 -6.92 -8.06 14.94
CA GLY A 189 -6.20 -6.96 15.58
C GLY A 189 -5.86 -5.81 14.65
N TYR A 190 -6.34 -5.81 13.40
CA TYR A 190 -6.19 -4.72 12.44
C TYR A 190 -7.53 -3.99 12.22
N ARG A 191 -7.43 -2.76 11.76
CA ARG A 191 -8.55 -1.94 11.30
C ARG A 191 -8.26 -1.44 9.89
N LEU A 192 -9.27 -1.44 9.05
CA LEU A 192 -9.24 -0.86 7.72
C LEU A 192 -9.99 0.46 7.76
N LEU A 193 -9.30 1.53 7.46
CA LEU A 193 -9.83 2.88 7.35
C LEU A 193 -10.01 3.23 5.87
N LEU A 194 -11.19 3.71 5.52
CA LEU A 194 -11.49 4.30 4.23
C LEU A 194 -11.48 5.81 4.39
N VAL A 195 -10.63 6.49 3.63
CA VAL A 195 -10.54 7.94 3.55
C VAL A 195 -11.05 8.38 2.19
N THR A 196 -11.85 9.43 2.13
CA THR A 196 -12.37 9.96 0.87
C THR A 196 -11.91 11.41 0.68
N ASN A 197 -11.43 11.73 -0.53
CA ASN A 197 -11.24 13.12 -0.93
C ASN A 197 -12.60 13.69 -1.37
N ASP A 198 -13.30 14.31 -0.41
CA ASP A 198 -14.60 14.92 -0.68
C ASP A 198 -14.39 16.16 -1.58
N PRO A 199 -15.06 16.25 -2.75
CA PRO A 199 -14.98 17.41 -3.63
C PRO A 199 -15.52 18.69 -3.01
N GLU A 200 -16.36 18.60 -1.95
CA GLU A 200 -16.88 19.76 -1.21
C GLU A 200 -15.93 20.25 -0.12
N ARG A 201 -14.75 19.63 0.02
CA ARG A 201 -13.69 20.04 0.94
C ARG A 201 -12.99 21.29 0.41
N THR A 202 -13.47 22.45 0.78
CA THR A 202 -12.88 23.77 0.50
C THR A 202 -12.42 24.44 1.77
#